data_b6d9f235fdf4ef096e859b607be1ecc3
#
_entry.id   b6d9f235fdf4ef096e859b607be1ecc3
#
_cell.length_a   1.000
_cell.length_b   1.000
_cell.length_c   1.000
_cell.angle_alpha   90.00
_cell.angle_beta   90.00
_cell.angle_gamma   90.00
#
_symmetry.space_group_name_H-M   'P 1'
#
loop_
_entity.id
_entity.type
_entity.pdbx_description
1 polymer ?
#
loop_
_entity_poly.entity_id
_entity_poly.type
_entity_poly.pdbx_seq_one_letter_code
_entity_poly.pdbx_strand_id
1 'polypeptide(L)'
;MAKLISKTYGDALVELAVEENEIDSLSQEISKLLTVLEENPEFLTLLNHPRISVEEKTTVVKNVFSGRLSEEMVGFLTIIVMKGRSSSLKEILVYFLDRVKELKGIGVAYVTTPLELSDSQKKEIEKKLLATTEFKEMEMHYQLEPKLIGGMQIQIGDRVVDSSVLTLIQKMQQNLLKIQL
;
A
#
# COMPACT_ATOMS: atom_id res chain seq x y z
N MET A 1 16.34 1.24 -4.50
CA MET A 1 16.00 1.74 -5.85
C MET A 1 14.51 1.63 -6.16
N ALA A 2 13.83 0.51 -5.92
CA ALA A 2 12.39 0.36 -6.17
C ALA A 2 11.54 1.46 -5.49
N LYS A 3 11.76 1.73 -4.21
CA LYS A 3 11.03 2.78 -3.45
C LYS A 3 11.15 4.19 -4.06
N LEU A 4 12.26 4.52 -4.70
CA LEU A 4 12.44 5.82 -5.37
C LEU A 4 11.66 5.88 -6.68
N ILE A 5 11.62 4.77 -7.42
CA ILE A 5 10.87 4.66 -8.68
C ILE A 5 9.38 4.76 -8.41
N SER A 6 8.86 3.98 -7.45
CA SER A 6 7.45 4.01 -7.04
C SER A 6 7.01 5.41 -6.64
N LYS A 7 7.87 6.12 -5.89
CA LYS A 7 7.62 7.50 -5.50
C LYS A 7 7.53 8.43 -6.70
N THR A 8 8.55 8.44 -7.57
CA THR A 8 8.61 9.39 -8.70
C THR A 8 7.43 9.22 -9.67
N TYR A 9 7.12 7.99 -10.05
CA TYR A 9 6.01 7.72 -10.98
C TYR A 9 4.65 7.81 -10.31
N GLY A 10 4.56 7.40 -9.03
CA GLY A 10 3.33 7.51 -8.26
C GLY A 10 2.94 8.96 -7.98
N ASP A 11 3.91 9.82 -7.58
CA ASP A 11 3.66 11.24 -7.37
C ASP A 11 3.22 11.93 -8.68
N ALA A 12 3.86 11.61 -9.82
CA ALA A 12 3.45 12.14 -11.13
C ALA A 12 2.02 11.71 -11.52
N LEU A 13 1.62 10.48 -11.20
CA LEU A 13 0.26 10.01 -11.45
C LEU A 13 -0.76 10.70 -10.52
N VAL A 14 -0.37 10.98 -9.28
CA VAL A 14 -1.20 11.74 -8.33
C VAL A 14 -1.39 13.18 -8.81
N GLU A 15 -0.32 13.84 -9.27
CA GLU A 15 -0.40 15.20 -9.83
C GLU A 15 -1.37 15.25 -11.01
N LEU A 16 -1.25 14.32 -11.94
CA LEU A 16 -2.17 14.19 -13.09
C LEU A 16 -3.62 13.98 -12.62
N ALA A 17 -3.86 13.09 -11.65
CA ALA A 17 -5.19 12.83 -11.12
C ALA A 17 -5.81 14.06 -10.42
N VAL A 18 -4.97 14.91 -9.82
CA VAL A 18 -5.40 16.17 -9.19
C VAL A 18 -5.72 17.22 -10.26
N GLU A 19 -4.84 17.37 -11.28
CA GLU A 19 -5.04 18.33 -12.37
C GLU A 19 -6.31 18.06 -13.17
N GLU A 20 -6.58 16.80 -13.50
CA GLU A 20 -7.78 16.38 -14.23
C GLU A 20 -9.03 16.27 -13.31
N ASN A 21 -8.87 16.43 -11.99
CA ASN A 21 -9.93 16.27 -10.99
C ASN A 21 -10.59 14.87 -11.03
N GLU A 22 -9.81 13.84 -11.35
CA GLU A 22 -10.26 12.46 -11.55
C GLU A 22 -9.67 11.46 -10.52
N ILE A 23 -9.33 11.95 -9.33
CA ILE A 23 -8.73 11.13 -8.26
C ILE A 23 -9.56 9.89 -7.94
N ASP A 24 -10.90 10.03 -7.86
CA ASP A 24 -11.79 8.92 -7.49
C ASP A 24 -11.92 7.90 -8.62
N SER A 25 -12.04 8.36 -9.86
CA SER A 25 -12.12 7.52 -11.05
C SER A 25 -10.85 6.69 -11.21
N LEU A 26 -9.69 7.36 -11.23
CA LEU A 26 -8.38 6.71 -11.36
C LEU A 26 -8.08 5.76 -10.19
N SER A 27 -8.49 6.10 -8.96
CA SER A 27 -8.31 5.20 -7.82
C SER A 27 -9.10 3.89 -7.98
N GLN A 28 -10.33 3.96 -8.49
CA GLN A 28 -11.14 2.77 -8.77
C GLN A 28 -10.57 1.93 -9.92
N GLU A 29 -10.10 2.58 -10.99
CA GLU A 29 -9.45 1.89 -12.11
C GLU A 29 -8.18 1.17 -11.66
N ILE A 30 -7.34 1.85 -10.88
CA ILE A 30 -6.09 1.29 -10.35
C ILE A 30 -6.37 0.12 -9.41
N SER A 31 -7.38 0.22 -8.56
CA SER A 31 -7.76 -0.89 -7.67
C SER A 31 -8.19 -2.13 -8.46
N LYS A 32 -9.01 -1.95 -9.51
CA LYS A 32 -9.39 -3.04 -10.43
C LYS A 32 -8.20 -3.60 -11.18
N LEU A 33 -7.32 -2.71 -11.67
CA LEU A 33 -6.11 -3.12 -12.38
C LEU A 33 -5.19 -3.97 -11.49
N LEU A 34 -5.01 -3.59 -10.23
CA LEU A 34 -4.22 -4.37 -9.25
C LEU A 34 -4.81 -5.77 -9.07
N THR A 35 -6.12 -5.90 -8.92
CA THR A 35 -6.79 -7.21 -8.83
C THR A 35 -6.53 -8.05 -10.08
N VAL A 36 -6.68 -7.47 -11.27
CA VAL A 36 -6.40 -8.16 -12.54
C VAL A 36 -4.94 -8.60 -12.64
N LEU A 37 -3.99 -7.77 -12.20
CA LEU A 37 -2.57 -8.10 -12.19
C LEU A 37 -2.23 -9.20 -11.17
N GLU A 38 -2.98 -9.32 -10.08
CA GLU A 38 -2.84 -10.39 -9.09
C GLU A 38 -3.38 -11.73 -9.59
N GLU A 39 -4.49 -11.69 -10.29
CA GLU A 39 -5.08 -12.87 -10.91
C GLU A 39 -4.28 -13.37 -12.13
N ASN A 40 -3.52 -12.49 -12.78
CA ASN A 40 -2.76 -12.78 -14.00
C ASN A 40 -1.27 -12.44 -13.87
N PRO A 41 -0.50 -13.15 -13.04
CA PRO A 41 0.93 -12.87 -12.83
C PRO A 41 1.77 -13.08 -14.11
N GLU A 42 1.26 -13.87 -15.05
CA GLU A 42 1.90 -14.13 -16.36
C GLU A 42 2.02 -12.85 -17.18
N PHE A 43 1.08 -11.92 -17.05
CA PHE A 43 1.12 -10.63 -17.74
C PHE A 43 2.35 -9.80 -17.33
N LEU A 44 2.64 -9.73 -16.04
CA LEU A 44 3.85 -9.04 -15.55
C LEU A 44 5.13 -9.76 -15.99
N THR A 45 5.11 -11.10 -16.06
CA THR A 45 6.22 -11.90 -16.57
C THR A 45 6.48 -11.60 -18.04
N LEU A 46 5.43 -11.48 -18.85
CA LEU A 46 5.51 -11.10 -20.25
C LEU A 46 6.12 -9.69 -20.42
N LEU A 47 5.62 -8.71 -19.68
CA LEU A 47 6.13 -7.33 -19.72
C LEU A 47 7.60 -7.23 -19.29
N ASN A 48 8.07 -8.11 -18.40
CA ASN A 48 9.45 -8.14 -17.93
C ASN A 48 10.35 -9.06 -18.78
N HIS A 49 9.80 -9.75 -19.79
CA HIS A 49 10.58 -10.70 -20.58
C HIS A 49 11.63 -9.98 -21.45
N PRO A 50 12.92 -10.38 -21.38
CA PRO A 50 13.99 -9.65 -22.04
C PRO A 50 14.03 -9.82 -23.58
N ARG A 51 13.38 -10.89 -24.10
CA ARG A 51 13.37 -11.17 -25.55
C ARG A 51 12.24 -10.47 -26.32
N ILE A 52 11.30 -9.86 -25.59
CA ILE A 52 10.18 -9.14 -26.21
C ILE A 52 10.59 -7.68 -26.35
N SER A 53 10.45 -7.11 -27.53
CA SER A 53 10.78 -5.72 -27.80
C SER A 53 9.85 -4.75 -27.05
N VAL A 54 10.31 -3.53 -26.85
CA VAL A 54 9.52 -2.49 -26.17
C VAL A 54 8.26 -2.17 -26.98
N GLU A 55 8.36 -2.16 -28.31
CA GLU A 55 7.26 -1.91 -29.23
C GLU A 55 6.16 -3.00 -29.10
N GLU A 56 6.56 -4.26 -29.05
CA GLU A 56 5.62 -5.37 -28.86
C GLU A 56 4.91 -5.26 -27.50
N LYS A 57 5.66 -5.00 -26.42
CA LYS A 57 5.09 -4.80 -25.07
C LYS A 57 4.08 -3.65 -25.03
N THR A 58 4.41 -2.51 -25.64
CA THR A 58 3.50 -1.35 -25.69
C THR A 58 2.27 -1.65 -26.52
N THR A 59 2.41 -2.41 -27.61
CA THR A 59 1.27 -2.87 -28.42
C THR A 59 0.35 -3.78 -27.61
N VAL A 60 0.90 -4.72 -26.85
CA VAL A 60 0.13 -5.60 -25.96
C VAL A 60 -0.62 -4.79 -24.91
N VAL A 61 0.02 -3.83 -24.24
CA VAL A 61 -0.65 -2.96 -23.25
C VAL A 61 -1.80 -2.20 -23.87
N LYS A 62 -1.61 -1.59 -25.04
CA LYS A 62 -2.66 -0.88 -25.74
C LYS A 62 -3.81 -1.81 -26.12
N ASN A 63 -3.53 -2.96 -26.70
CA ASN A 63 -4.58 -3.90 -27.15
C ASN A 63 -5.39 -4.48 -25.99
N VAL A 64 -4.76 -4.70 -24.82
CA VAL A 64 -5.44 -5.26 -23.65
C VAL A 64 -6.28 -4.22 -22.93
N PHE A 65 -5.79 -3.00 -22.80
CA PHE A 65 -6.39 -1.99 -21.93
C PHE A 65 -7.14 -0.86 -22.66
N SER A 66 -6.95 -0.66 -23.98
CA SER A 66 -7.74 0.33 -24.72
C SER A 66 -9.24 0.00 -24.65
N GLY A 67 -10.02 1.03 -24.31
CA GLY A 67 -11.47 0.90 -24.11
C GLY A 67 -11.89 0.21 -22.80
N ARG A 68 -10.95 -0.16 -21.94
CA ARG A 68 -11.21 -0.73 -20.61
C ARG A 68 -10.71 0.17 -19.47
N LEU A 69 -9.66 0.92 -19.73
CA LEU A 69 -9.10 1.94 -18.86
C LEU A 69 -9.17 3.30 -19.56
N SER A 70 -9.02 4.36 -18.80
CA SER A 70 -8.89 5.73 -19.30
C SER A 70 -7.67 5.88 -20.22
N GLU A 71 -7.70 6.87 -21.12
CA GLU A 71 -6.57 7.13 -22.03
C GLU A 71 -5.32 7.52 -21.27
N GLU A 72 -5.48 8.26 -20.18
CA GLU A 72 -4.42 8.67 -19.25
C GLU A 72 -3.73 7.44 -18.64
N MET A 73 -4.53 6.47 -18.19
CA MET A 73 -4.00 5.24 -17.58
C MET A 73 -3.28 4.37 -18.59
N VAL A 74 -3.81 4.22 -19.81
CA VAL A 74 -3.15 3.50 -20.90
C VAL A 74 -1.85 4.21 -21.31
N GLY A 75 -1.86 5.54 -21.36
CA GLY A 75 -0.68 6.36 -21.59
C GLY A 75 0.39 6.14 -20.53
N PHE A 76 -0.01 6.18 -19.26
CA PHE A 76 0.87 5.94 -18.12
C PHE A 76 1.52 4.54 -18.16
N LEU A 77 0.72 3.49 -18.38
CA LEU A 77 1.23 2.12 -18.52
C LEU A 77 2.23 1.99 -19.67
N THR A 78 1.94 2.65 -20.78
CA THR A 78 2.84 2.69 -21.96
C THR A 78 4.18 3.33 -21.59
N ILE A 79 4.18 4.45 -20.87
CA ILE A 79 5.41 5.12 -20.41
C ILE A 79 6.23 4.21 -19.47
N ILE A 80 5.59 3.54 -18.52
CA ILE A 80 6.26 2.61 -17.60
C ILE A 80 6.95 1.48 -18.37
N VAL A 81 6.30 0.92 -19.39
CA VAL A 81 6.87 -0.12 -20.25
C VAL A 81 8.03 0.41 -21.08
N MET A 82 7.88 1.58 -21.71
CA MET A 82 8.94 2.23 -22.50
C MET A 82 10.19 2.55 -21.68
N LYS A 83 10.00 2.90 -20.41
CA LYS A 83 11.11 3.18 -19.48
C LYS A 83 11.71 1.91 -18.85
N GLY A 84 11.19 0.70 -19.19
CA GLY A 84 11.68 -0.55 -18.66
C GLY A 84 11.43 -0.71 -17.15
N ARG A 85 10.35 -0.12 -16.64
CA ARG A 85 9.98 -0.14 -15.21
C ARG A 85 8.80 -1.05 -14.89
N SER A 86 8.45 -1.94 -15.79
CA SER A 86 7.33 -2.88 -15.64
C SER A 86 7.42 -3.76 -14.38
N SER A 87 8.64 -4.06 -13.90
CA SER A 87 8.86 -4.80 -12.66
C SER A 87 8.37 -4.06 -11.41
N SER A 88 8.35 -2.73 -11.43
CA SER A 88 7.91 -1.89 -10.32
C SER A 88 6.46 -1.42 -10.47
N LEU A 89 5.75 -1.88 -11.50
CA LEU A 89 4.40 -1.41 -11.81
C LEU A 89 3.43 -1.59 -10.61
N LYS A 90 3.44 -2.75 -9.98
CA LYS A 90 2.58 -3.04 -8.83
C LYS A 90 2.84 -2.08 -7.67
N GLU A 91 4.12 -1.86 -7.34
CA GLU A 91 4.54 -0.96 -6.26
C GLU A 91 4.19 0.51 -6.56
N ILE A 92 4.25 0.91 -7.84
CA ILE A 92 3.86 2.27 -8.26
C ILE A 92 2.36 2.47 -8.05
N LEU A 93 1.53 1.51 -8.47
CA LEU A 93 0.07 1.59 -8.33
C LEU A 93 -0.38 1.56 -6.87
N VAL A 94 0.25 0.73 -6.03
CA VAL A 94 0.00 0.71 -4.57
C VAL A 94 0.39 2.04 -3.95
N TYR A 95 1.57 2.57 -4.28
CA TYR A 95 2.01 3.87 -3.79
C TYR A 95 1.03 5.00 -4.16
N PHE A 96 0.49 4.99 -5.38
CA PHE A 96 -0.54 5.94 -5.79
C PHE A 96 -1.75 5.88 -4.86
N LEU A 97 -2.29 4.67 -4.60
CA LEU A 97 -3.46 4.52 -3.74
C LEU A 97 -3.18 5.00 -2.30
N ASP A 98 -2.00 4.72 -1.77
CA ASP A 98 -1.60 5.18 -0.44
C ASP A 98 -1.52 6.72 -0.39
N ARG A 99 -0.93 7.35 -1.43
CA ARG A 99 -0.87 8.82 -1.52
C ARG A 99 -2.24 9.46 -1.68
N VAL A 100 -3.14 8.86 -2.43
CA VAL A 100 -4.54 9.34 -2.54
C VAL A 100 -5.26 9.24 -1.19
N LYS A 101 -5.05 8.15 -0.42
CA LYS A 101 -5.59 8.04 0.95
C LYS A 101 -5.07 9.16 1.85
N GLU A 102 -3.75 9.43 1.82
CA GLU A 102 -3.16 10.54 2.56
C GLU A 102 -3.78 11.90 2.18
N LEU A 103 -3.93 12.19 0.88
CA LEU A 103 -4.55 13.42 0.39
C LEU A 103 -6.01 13.58 0.85
N LYS A 104 -6.76 12.49 0.94
CA LYS A 104 -8.13 12.46 1.47
C LYS A 104 -8.17 12.54 2.99
N GLY A 105 -7.05 12.47 3.67
CA GLY A 105 -6.97 12.42 5.11
C GLY A 105 -7.43 11.08 5.69
N ILE A 106 -7.29 9.99 4.93
CA ILE A 106 -7.61 8.63 5.37
C ILE A 106 -6.33 7.99 5.88
N GLY A 107 -6.28 7.65 7.15
CA GLY A 107 -5.18 6.90 7.75
C GLY A 107 -5.36 5.41 7.56
N VAL A 108 -4.28 4.69 7.28
CA VAL A 108 -4.29 3.22 7.25
C VAL A 108 -3.59 2.71 8.50
N ALA A 109 -4.30 1.91 9.30
CA ALA A 109 -3.79 1.35 10.54
C ALA A 109 -3.79 -0.18 10.50
N TYR A 110 -2.64 -0.78 10.76
CA TYR A 110 -2.48 -2.23 10.94
C TYR A 110 -2.44 -2.53 12.43
N VAL A 111 -3.42 -3.27 12.92
CA VAL A 111 -3.57 -3.63 14.33
C VAL A 111 -3.32 -5.13 14.48
N THR A 112 -2.22 -5.49 15.15
CA THR A 112 -1.86 -6.88 15.43
C THR A 112 -2.20 -7.21 16.88
N THR A 113 -2.97 -8.28 17.09
CA THR A 113 -3.43 -8.73 18.41
C THR A 113 -3.26 -10.24 18.57
N PRO A 114 -3.11 -10.76 19.80
CA PRO A 114 -2.98 -12.20 20.04
C PRO A 114 -4.30 -12.97 19.90
N LEU A 115 -5.43 -12.27 20.06
CA LEU A 115 -6.78 -12.81 20.02
C LEU A 115 -7.68 -11.93 19.16
N GLU A 116 -8.76 -12.50 18.68
CA GLU A 116 -9.77 -11.78 17.92
C GLU A 116 -10.43 -10.69 18.77
N LEU A 117 -10.55 -9.49 18.20
CA LEU A 117 -11.19 -8.35 18.85
C LEU A 117 -12.69 -8.36 18.60
N SER A 118 -13.46 -8.02 19.63
CA SER A 118 -14.89 -7.76 19.47
C SER A 118 -15.14 -6.47 18.68
N ASP A 119 -16.31 -6.32 18.06
CA ASP A 119 -16.66 -5.11 17.31
C ASP A 119 -16.65 -3.85 18.18
N SER A 120 -16.96 -3.96 19.45
CA SER A 120 -16.86 -2.85 20.41
C SER A 120 -15.42 -2.41 20.63
N GLN A 121 -14.48 -3.36 20.73
CA GLN A 121 -13.06 -3.06 20.89
C GLN A 121 -12.47 -2.44 19.60
N LYS A 122 -12.85 -2.96 18.44
CA LYS A 122 -12.44 -2.40 17.15
C LYS A 122 -12.84 -0.93 17.04
N LYS A 123 -14.11 -0.60 17.34
CA LYS A 123 -14.62 0.78 17.33
C LYS A 123 -13.92 1.69 18.36
N GLU A 124 -13.58 1.17 19.53
CA GLU A 124 -12.86 1.94 20.54
C GLU A 124 -11.44 2.29 20.11
N ILE A 125 -10.74 1.33 19.48
CA ILE A 125 -9.39 1.54 18.92
C ILE A 125 -9.46 2.59 17.81
N GLU A 126 -10.36 2.45 16.85
CA GLU A 126 -10.56 3.40 15.75
C GLU A 126 -10.82 4.82 16.30
N LYS A 127 -11.74 4.96 17.25
CA LYS A 127 -12.05 6.25 17.90
C LYS A 127 -10.83 6.86 18.59
N LYS A 128 -10.04 6.06 19.29
CA LYS A 128 -8.81 6.53 19.95
C LYS A 128 -7.76 6.97 18.92
N LEU A 129 -7.61 6.25 17.83
CA LEU A 129 -6.68 6.60 16.77
C LEU A 129 -7.09 7.90 16.08
N LEU A 130 -8.36 8.07 15.74
CA LEU A 130 -8.88 9.33 15.17
C LEU A 130 -8.71 10.52 16.12
N ALA A 131 -8.82 10.31 17.43
CA ALA A 131 -8.62 11.38 18.43
C ALA A 131 -7.14 11.76 18.62
N THR A 132 -6.20 10.87 18.28
CA THR A 132 -4.75 11.07 18.47
C THR A 132 -3.99 11.36 17.20
N THR A 133 -4.65 11.28 16.04
CA THR A 133 -4.09 11.54 14.71
C THR A 133 -4.85 12.66 14.02
N GLU A 134 -4.27 13.23 12.98
CA GLU A 134 -4.88 14.29 12.17
C GLU A 134 -5.79 13.75 11.05
N PHE A 135 -5.97 12.44 10.96
CA PHE A 135 -6.78 11.80 9.94
C PHE A 135 -8.28 12.01 10.19
N LYS A 136 -9.04 12.14 9.11
CA LYS A 136 -10.51 12.28 9.13
C LYS A 136 -11.22 10.96 9.23
N GLU A 137 -10.61 9.94 8.61
CA GLU A 137 -11.10 8.56 8.55
C GLU A 137 -9.94 7.59 8.75
N MET A 138 -10.25 6.38 9.19
CA MET A 138 -9.26 5.31 9.41
C MET A 138 -9.68 4.04 8.71
N GLU A 139 -8.81 3.51 7.85
CA GLU A 139 -8.92 2.16 7.32
C GLU A 139 -8.17 1.20 8.26
N MET A 140 -8.91 0.26 8.86
CA MET A 140 -8.38 -0.62 9.91
C MET A 140 -8.15 -2.03 9.37
N HIS A 141 -6.91 -2.51 9.42
CA HIS A 141 -6.53 -3.88 9.09
C HIS A 141 -6.16 -4.63 10.37
N TYR A 142 -6.84 -5.75 10.64
CA TYR A 142 -6.61 -6.55 11.84
C TYR A 142 -5.88 -7.84 11.49
N GLN A 143 -4.80 -8.12 12.23
CA GLN A 143 -3.99 -9.32 12.09
C GLN A 143 -3.87 -10.05 13.42
N LEU A 144 -3.94 -11.37 13.38
CA LEU A 144 -3.77 -12.21 14.56
C LEU A 144 -2.33 -12.72 14.65
N GLU A 145 -1.67 -12.46 15.77
CA GLU A 145 -0.32 -12.96 16.08
C GLU A 145 -0.27 -13.47 17.53
N PRO A 146 -0.56 -14.76 17.75
CA PRO A 146 -0.60 -15.35 19.10
C PRO A 146 0.69 -15.19 19.91
N LYS A 147 1.82 -15.00 19.23
CA LYS A 147 3.13 -14.81 19.89
C LYS A 147 3.21 -13.55 20.74
N LEU A 148 2.33 -12.57 20.53
CA LEU A 148 2.29 -11.35 21.35
C LEU A 148 1.89 -11.60 22.80
N ILE A 149 1.27 -12.77 23.11
CA ILE A 149 0.79 -13.20 24.43
C ILE A 149 -0.35 -12.31 24.94
N GLY A 150 -0.26 -10.98 24.79
CA GLY A 150 -1.24 -9.99 25.23
C GLY A 150 -0.90 -8.60 24.73
N GLY A 151 -1.81 -7.65 24.89
CA GLY A 151 -1.67 -6.30 24.36
C GLY A 151 -1.90 -6.21 22.87
N MET A 152 -1.38 -5.17 22.24
CA MET A 152 -1.52 -4.96 20.78
C MET A 152 -0.34 -4.19 20.22
N GLN A 153 -0.10 -4.37 18.93
CA GLN A 153 0.82 -3.58 18.15
C GLN A 153 0.01 -2.83 17.08
N ILE A 154 0.21 -1.53 16.97
CA ILE A 154 -0.47 -0.68 16.00
C ILE A 154 0.58 -0.01 15.14
N GLN A 155 0.46 -0.14 13.83
CA GLN A 155 1.28 0.53 12.85
C GLN A 155 0.42 1.48 12.00
N ILE A 156 0.85 2.75 11.91
CA ILE A 156 0.22 3.75 11.04
C ILE A 156 1.34 4.39 10.24
N GLY A 157 1.38 4.10 8.94
CA GLY A 157 2.50 4.49 8.09
C GLY A 157 3.84 3.99 8.65
N ASP A 158 4.78 4.89 8.91
CA ASP A 158 6.10 4.58 9.47
C ASP A 158 6.12 4.53 11.02
N ARG A 159 5.02 4.87 11.69
CA ARG A 159 4.93 4.87 13.15
C ARG A 159 4.41 3.54 13.66
N VAL A 160 5.14 2.94 14.61
CA VAL A 160 4.73 1.71 15.29
C VAL A 160 4.60 1.98 16.78
N VAL A 161 3.44 1.68 17.32
CA VAL A 161 3.18 1.70 18.77
C VAL A 161 2.99 0.25 19.21
N ASP A 162 3.94 -0.25 19.99
CA ASP A 162 3.93 -1.61 20.50
C ASP A 162 3.71 -1.59 22.02
N SER A 163 2.54 -2.06 22.44
CA SER A 163 2.12 -2.27 23.82
C SER A 163 1.96 -3.76 24.15
N SER A 164 2.60 -4.65 23.39
CA SER A 164 2.53 -6.10 23.62
C SER A 164 3.22 -6.51 24.91
N VAL A 165 2.67 -7.52 25.57
CA VAL A 165 3.25 -8.13 26.76
C VAL A 165 4.64 -8.73 26.43
N LEU A 166 4.81 -9.27 25.25
CA LEU A 166 6.10 -9.80 24.78
C LEU A 166 7.19 -8.73 24.83
N THR A 167 6.93 -7.56 24.24
CA THR A 167 7.90 -6.43 24.27
C THR A 167 8.16 -5.91 25.67
N LEU A 168 7.13 -5.89 26.52
CA LEU A 168 7.29 -5.50 27.93
C LEU A 168 8.24 -6.45 28.67
N ILE A 169 8.05 -7.77 28.53
CA ILE A 169 8.93 -8.79 29.12
C ILE A 169 10.37 -8.66 28.60
N GLN A 170 10.55 -8.48 27.30
CA GLN A 170 11.88 -8.31 26.70
C GLN A 170 12.61 -7.06 27.24
N LYS A 171 11.91 -5.95 27.37
CA LYS A 171 12.47 -4.72 27.99
C LYS A 171 12.84 -4.95 29.45
N MET A 172 12.02 -5.64 30.22
CA MET A 172 12.33 -5.98 31.61
C MET A 172 13.57 -6.87 31.71
N GLN A 173 13.68 -7.90 30.86
CA GLN A 173 14.86 -8.76 30.79
C GLN A 173 16.13 -7.98 30.48
N GLN A 174 16.09 -7.10 29.47
CA GLN A 174 17.23 -6.26 29.10
C GLN A 174 17.65 -5.32 30.23
N ASN A 175 16.69 -4.75 30.97
CA ASN A 175 16.98 -3.89 32.10
C ASN A 175 17.64 -4.67 33.25
N LEU A 176 17.18 -5.90 33.53
CA LEU A 176 17.80 -6.74 34.57
C LEU A 176 19.25 -7.12 34.22
N LEU A 177 19.51 -7.44 32.94
CA LEU A 177 20.87 -7.75 32.47
C LEU A 177 21.83 -6.54 32.58
N LYS A 178 21.33 -5.30 32.42
CA LYS A 178 22.12 -4.07 32.58
C LYS A 178 22.46 -3.74 34.01
N ILE A 179 21.71 -4.22 35.00
CA ILE A 179 21.93 -3.99 36.42
C ILE A 179 22.99 -4.97 36.98
N GLN A 180 23.30 -6.05 36.29
CA GLN A 180 24.30 -7.06 36.70
C GLN A 180 25.73 -6.76 36.23
N LEU A 181 25.98 -5.59 35.61
CA LEU A 181 27.29 -5.07 35.21
C LEU A 181 27.60 -3.79 35.97
#